data_b650b6d3d9cc778fae5088616b179d79
#
_entry.id   b650b6d3d9cc778fae5088616b179d79
#
_cell.length_a   1.000
_cell.length_b   1.000
_cell.length_c   1.000
_cell.angle_alpha   90.00
_cell.angle_beta   90.00
_cell.angle_gamma   90.00
#
_symmetry.space_group_name_H-M   'P 1'
#
loop_
_entity.id
_entity.type
_entity.pdbx_description
1 polymer ?
#
loop_
_entity_poly.entity_id
_entity_poly.type
_entity_poly.pdbx_seq_one_letter_code
_entity_poly.pdbx_strand_id
1 'polypeptide(L)'
;MSDQSFFSIPMTRKEQLLGWLYLIFEITLLPSLLSAALMILFPEANATALNLLLFATNFIVVCVIFCRYWLESFRNLRSRIWSLFWRSAVALIGCKGVLTAVNLLLNFFCPQYFTQTAIGPVLQNLNDANIIQMAREQYLLIAIGTVLLVPPVEEILHRGVVFGSIYSKSPLLAFLVSAILFASIHILSYLGISDKVYLLICFLQYIPPALALCWLYTGTGSIFAPIFMHMMFNAIGILSVR
;
A
#
# COMPACT_ATOMS: atom_id res chain seq x y z
N MET A 1 -30.27 -14.81 11.73
CA MET A 1 -29.08 -14.20 12.35
C MET A 1 -28.74 -13.03 11.46
N SER A 2 -28.91 -11.80 11.95
CA SER A 2 -28.68 -10.56 11.21
C SER A 2 -27.21 -10.47 10.81
N ASP A 3 -26.95 -10.34 9.51
CA ASP A 3 -25.66 -9.94 8.93
C ASP A 3 -25.30 -8.54 9.47
N GLN A 4 -24.81 -8.45 10.69
CA GLN A 4 -24.14 -7.25 11.14
C GLN A 4 -22.83 -7.20 10.34
N SER A 5 -22.81 -6.36 9.31
CA SER A 5 -21.59 -6.14 8.54
C SER A 5 -20.49 -5.71 9.51
N PHE A 6 -19.44 -6.51 9.58
CA PHE A 6 -18.28 -6.28 10.45
C PHE A 6 -17.64 -4.91 10.17
N PHE A 7 -17.75 -4.45 8.93
CA PHE A 7 -17.27 -3.15 8.49
C PHE A 7 -18.39 -2.11 8.61
N SER A 8 -18.03 -0.90 9.02
CA SER A 8 -18.97 0.21 9.17
C SER A 8 -19.72 0.53 7.87
N ILE A 9 -19.08 0.29 6.73
CA ILE A 9 -19.65 0.43 5.39
C ILE A 9 -19.18 -0.75 4.54
N PRO A 10 -20.07 -1.68 4.17
CA PRO A 10 -19.71 -2.76 3.27
C PRO A 10 -19.71 -2.28 1.82
N MET A 11 -18.76 -2.80 1.03
CA MET A 11 -18.78 -2.65 -0.43
C MET A 11 -19.93 -3.45 -1.03
N THR A 12 -20.57 -2.91 -2.05
CA THR A 12 -21.56 -3.63 -2.86
C THR A 12 -20.89 -4.72 -3.69
N ARG A 13 -21.66 -5.72 -4.13
CA ARG A 13 -21.15 -6.76 -5.04
C ARG A 13 -20.59 -6.17 -6.34
N LYS A 14 -21.19 -5.10 -6.85
CA LYS A 14 -20.73 -4.38 -8.04
C LYS A 14 -19.37 -3.74 -7.80
N GLU A 15 -19.21 -3.02 -6.69
CA GLU A 15 -17.91 -2.42 -6.30
C GLU A 15 -16.84 -3.49 -6.11
N GLN A 16 -17.15 -4.60 -5.47
CA GLN A 16 -16.22 -5.71 -5.30
C GLN A 16 -15.79 -6.30 -6.66
N LEU A 17 -16.74 -6.57 -7.56
CA LEU A 17 -16.44 -7.11 -8.88
C LEU A 17 -15.56 -6.16 -9.71
N LEU A 18 -15.97 -4.89 -9.78
CA LEU A 18 -15.19 -3.86 -10.49
C LEU A 18 -13.81 -3.66 -9.86
N GLY A 19 -13.71 -3.73 -8.54
CA GLY A 19 -12.45 -3.64 -7.83
C GLY A 19 -11.49 -4.79 -8.15
N TRP A 20 -11.97 -6.03 -8.21
CA TRP A 20 -11.15 -7.17 -8.62
C TRP A 20 -10.70 -7.06 -10.08
N LEU A 21 -11.59 -6.67 -10.99
CA LEU A 21 -11.23 -6.46 -12.39
C LEU A 21 -10.20 -5.35 -12.53
N TYR A 22 -10.37 -4.25 -11.78
CA TYR A 22 -9.44 -3.14 -11.83
C TYR A 22 -8.09 -3.50 -11.21
N LEU A 23 -8.04 -4.23 -10.10
CA LEU A 23 -6.79 -4.69 -9.48
C LEU A 23 -5.96 -5.55 -10.45
N ILE A 24 -6.62 -6.48 -11.17
CA ILE A 24 -5.95 -7.28 -12.19
C ILE A 24 -5.43 -6.39 -13.33
N PHE A 25 -6.25 -5.47 -13.83
CA PHE A 25 -5.89 -4.55 -14.90
C PHE A 25 -4.73 -3.64 -14.50
N GLU A 26 -4.76 -3.07 -13.30
CA GLU A 26 -3.72 -2.20 -12.75
C GLU A 26 -2.36 -2.90 -12.69
N ILE A 27 -2.33 -4.15 -12.22
CA ILE A 27 -1.08 -4.90 -12.08
C ILE A 27 -0.52 -5.39 -13.43
N THR A 28 -1.40 -5.69 -14.40
CA THR A 28 -0.98 -6.38 -15.63
C THR A 28 -0.83 -5.45 -16.83
N LEU A 29 -1.82 -4.62 -17.10
CA LEU A 29 -1.93 -3.88 -18.36
C LEU A 29 -1.70 -2.37 -18.22
N LEU A 30 -2.17 -1.77 -17.13
CA LEU A 30 -2.17 -0.31 -16.97
C LEU A 30 -0.77 0.31 -17.10
N PRO A 31 0.30 -0.21 -16.45
CA PRO A 31 1.64 0.37 -16.56
C PRO A 31 2.16 0.37 -18.00
N SER A 32 1.94 -0.74 -18.73
CA SER A 32 2.38 -0.86 -20.12
C SER A 32 1.62 0.07 -21.06
N LEU A 33 0.30 0.20 -20.88
CA LEU A 33 -0.53 1.09 -21.69
C LEU A 33 -0.17 2.56 -21.45
N LEU A 34 0.02 2.96 -20.17
CA LEU A 34 0.42 4.33 -19.86
C LEU A 34 1.83 4.66 -20.33
N SER A 35 2.77 3.70 -20.23
CA SER A 35 4.11 3.85 -20.76
C SER A 35 4.10 4.04 -22.28
N ALA A 36 3.35 3.22 -23.00
CA ALA A 36 3.21 3.36 -24.46
C ALA A 36 2.57 4.70 -24.85
N ALA A 37 1.50 5.11 -24.17
CA ALA A 37 0.86 6.39 -24.42
C ALA A 37 1.81 7.57 -24.13
N LEU A 38 2.56 7.51 -23.03
CA LEU A 38 3.51 8.55 -22.65
C LEU A 38 4.65 8.68 -23.67
N MET A 39 5.20 7.56 -24.14
CA MET A 39 6.24 7.54 -25.18
C MET A 39 5.78 8.15 -26.50
N ILE A 40 4.49 7.96 -26.88
CA ILE A 40 3.93 8.52 -28.10
C ILE A 40 3.65 10.03 -27.96
N LEU A 41 3.06 10.44 -26.81
CA LEU A 41 2.59 11.81 -26.62
C LEU A 41 3.69 12.75 -26.11
N PHE A 42 4.63 12.21 -25.32
CA PHE A 42 5.70 12.95 -24.67
C PHE A 42 7.01 12.13 -24.69
N PRO A 43 7.71 12.07 -25.84
CA PRO A 43 8.91 11.23 -26.00
C PRO A 43 10.05 11.52 -25.01
N GLU A 44 10.12 12.74 -24.48
CA GLU A 44 11.12 13.18 -23.50
C GLU A 44 10.72 12.88 -22.04
N ALA A 45 9.57 12.24 -21.81
CA ALA A 45 9.11 11.94 -20.47
C ALA A 45 9.97 10.83 -19.81
N ASN A 46 10.31 11.04 -18.55
CA ASN A 46 11.13 10.12 -17.77
C ASN A 46 10.25 9.17 -16.88
N ALA A 47 10.91 8.27 -16.17
CA ALA A 47 10.24 7.32 -15.26
C ALA A 47 9.44 8.03 -14.14
N THR A 48 9.89 9.20 -13.69
CA THR A 48 9.17 10.01 -12.69
C THR A 48 7.81 10.46 -13.22
N ALA A 49 7.77 10.96 -14.49
CA ALA A 49 6.51 11.36 -15.14
C ALA A 49 5.55 10.17 -15.28
N LEU A 50 6.05 8.98 -15.65
CA LEU A 50 5.23 7.77 -15.74
C LEU A 50 4.62 7.40 -14.38
N ASN A 51 5.41 7.40 -13.30
CA ASN A 51 4.91 7.08 -11.97
C ASN A 51 3.87 8.10 -11.48
N LEU A 52 4.08 9.40 -11.72
CA LEU A 52 3.09 10.43 -11.40
C LEU A 52 1.78 10.23 -12.16
N LEU A 53 1.86 9.87 -13.44
CA LEU A 53 0.69 9.56 -14.25
C LEU A 53 -0.04 8.31 -13.72
N LEU A 54 0.69 7.27 -13.33
CA LEU A 54 0.14 6.07 -12.69
C LEU A 54 -0.57 6.40 -11.38
N PHE A 55 0.05 7.18 -10.49
CA PHE A 55 -0.57 7.57 -9.21
C PHE A 55 -1.88 8.35 -9.43
N ALA A 56 -1.86 9.33 -10.34
CA ALA A 56 -3.04 10.14 -10.65
C ALA A 56 -4.14 9.31 -11.29
N THR A 57 -3.80 8.47 -12.28
CA THR A 57 -4.77 7.61 -12.97
C THR A 57 -5.42 6.62 -12.02
N ASN A 58 -4.64 5.91 -11.20
CA ASN A 58 -5.14 4.98 -10.22
C ASN A 58 -6.08 5.67 -9.22
N PHE A 59 -5.68 6.83 -8.71
CA PHE A 59 -6.50 7.58 -7.76
C PHE A 59 -7.84 8.01 -8.38
N ILE A 60 -7.83 8.56 -9.59
CA ILE A 60 -9.06 8.99 -10.30
C ILE A 60 -9.98 7.79 -10.54
N VAL A 61 -9.46 6.69 -11.07
CA VAL A 61 -10.25 5.50 -11.39
C VAL A 61 -10.86 4.89 -10.12
N VAL A 62 -10.08 4.77 -9.04
CA VAL A 62 -10.58 4.26 -7.76
C VAL A 62 -11.62 5.20 -7.15
N CYS A 63 -11.44 6.52 -7.25
CA CYS A 63 -12.47 7.48 -6.83
C CYS A 63 -13.78 7.32 -7.62
N VAL A 64 -13.72 7.06 -8.91
CA VAL A 64 -14.91 6.85 -9.76
C VAL A 64 -15.59 5.52 -9.43
N ILE A 65 -14.84 4.41 -9.41
CA ILE A 65 -15.40 3.08 -9.13
C ILE A 65 -16.07 3.03 -7.75
N PHE A 66 -15.42 3.60 -6.74
CA PHE A 66 -15.84 3.52 -5.33
C PHE A 66 -16.45 4.82 -4.81
N CYS A 67 -17.02 5.66 -5.71
CA CYS A 67 -17.57 6.97 -5.34
C CYS A 67 -18.59 6.89 -4.18
N ARG A 68 -19.56 5.95 -4.24
CA ARG A 68 -20.50 5.71 -3.15
C ARG A 68 -19.79 5.35 -1.85
N TYR A 69 -18.89 4.36 -1.92
CA TYR A 69 -18.14 3.87 -0.76
C TYR A 69 -17.31 4.99 -0.10
N TRP A 70 -16.67 5.86 -0.90
CA TRP A 70 -15.98 7.05 -0.42
C TRP A 70 -16.91 8.02 0.30
N LEU A 71 -18.02 8.41 -0.34
CA LEU A 71 -18.95 9.39 0.23
C LEU A 71 -19.54 8.92 1.56
N GLU A 72 -19.94 7.65 1.66
CA GLU A 72 -20.45 7.05 2.90
C GLU A 72 -19.36 6.94 3.97
N SER A 73 -18.13 6.56 3.59
CA SER A 73 -16.98 6.47 4.51
C SER A 73 -16.61 7.85 5.07
N PHE A 74 -16.62 8.91 4.25
CA PHE A 74 -16.37 10.28 4.69
C PHE A 74 -17.43 10.80 5.67
N ARG A 75 -18.70 10.47 5.46
CA ARG A 75 -19.75 10.87 6.41
C ARG A 75 -19.49 10.30 7.81
N ASN A 76 -19.02 9.06 7.89
CA ASN A 76 -18.68 8.41 9.16
C ASN A 76 -17.33 8.85 9.73
N LEU A 77 -16.44 9.41 8.93
CA LEU A 77 -15.11 9.84 9.35
C LEU A 77 -15.19 11.00 10.34
N ARG A 78 -16.06 12.01 10.09
CA ARG A 78 -16.09 13.29 10.80
C ARG A 78 -16.15 13.14 12.31
N SER A 79 -16.96 12.22 12.82
CA SER A 79 -17.12 11.98 14.26
C SER A 79 -16.01 11.13 14.89
N ARG A 80 -15.19 10.45 14.08
CA ARG A 80 -14.21 9.45 14.54
C ARG A 80 -12.76 9.77 14.16
N ILE A 81 -12.53 10.85 13.41
CA ILE A 81 -11.22 11.17 12.80
C ILE A 81 -10.05 11.08 13.79
N TRP A 82 -10.17 11.71 14.97
CA TRP A 82 -9.11 11.69 15.98
C TRP A 82 -8.87 10.30 16.56
N SER A 83 -9.95 9.54 16.83
CA SER A 83 -9.81 8.16 17.31
C SER A 83 -9.13 7.26 16.27
N LEU A 84 -9.49 7.39 14.99
CA LEU A 84 -8.88 6.61 13.92
C LEU A 84 -7.41 7.00 13.73
N PHE A 85 -7.11 8.30 13.72
CA PHE A 85 -5.76 8.82 13.60
C PHE A 85 -4.83 8.27 14.70
N TRP A 86 -5.24 8.38 15.97
CA TRP A 86 -4.42 7.88 17.09
C TRP A 86 -4.26 6.37 17.09
N ARG A 87 -5.30 5.61 16.76
CA ARG A 87 -5.18 4.14 16.60
C ARG A 87 -4.20 3.79 15.49
N SER A 88 -4.22 4.53 14.39
CA SER A 88 -3.29 4.36 13.28
C SER A 88 -1.85 4.68 13.68
N ALA A 89 -1.65 5.75 14.47
CA ALA A 89 -0.32 6.11 14.97
C ALA A 89 0.24 5.04 15.93
N VAL A 90 -0.59 4.53 16.85
CA VAL A 90 -0.19 3.44 17.76
C VAL A 90 0.14 2.16 16.99
N ALA A 91 -0.71 1.80 16.00
CA ALA A 91 -0.48 0.64 15.16
C ALA A 91 0.82 0.77 14.33
N LEU A 92 1.12 1.98 13.84
CA LEU A 92 2.37 2.27 13.15
C LEU A 92 3.60 2.05 14.05
N ILE A 93 3.57 2.55 15.27
CA ILE A 93 4.68 2.36 16.23
C ILE A 93 4.89 0.86 16.50
N GLY A 94 3.81 0.11 16.77
CA GLY A 94 3.88 -1.33 16.96
C GLY A 94 4.42 -2.06 15.73
N CYS A 95 3.93 -1.70 14.54
CA CYS A 95 4.39 -2.26 13.27
C CYS A 95 5.88 -1.99 13.03
N LYS A 96 6.38 -0.78 13.31
CA LYS A 96 7.82 -0.44 13.21
C LYS A 96 8.65 -1.29 14.16
N GLY A 97 8.17 -1.54 15.40
CA GLY A 97 8.83 -2.45 16.34
C GLY A 97 8.94 -3.88 15.80
N VAL A 98 7.84 -4.42 15.25
CA VAL A 98 7.84 -5.76 14.63
C VAL A 98 8.77 -5.80 13.42
N LEU A 99 8.72 -4.78 12.56
CA LEU A 99 9.59 -4.70 11.38
C LEU A 99 11.08 -4.63 11.77
N THR A 100 11.40 -3.89 12.83
CA THR A 100 12.78 -3.86 13.37
C THR A 100 13.21 -5.25 13.85
N ALA A 101 12.37 -5.99 14.56
CA ALA A 101 12.67 -7.36 14.98
C ALA A 101 12.85 -8.31 13.78
N VAL A 102 12.01 -8.18 12.75
CA VAL A 102 12.14 -8.94 11.49
C VAL A 102 13.47 -8.59 10.81
N ASN A 103 13.84 -7.32 10.73
CA ASN A 103 15.11 -6.89 10.13
C ASN A 103 16.32 -7.42 10.88
N LEU A 104 16.30 -7.43 12.23
CA LEU A 104 17.34 -8.03 13.04
C LEU A 104 17.52 -9.53 12.76
N LEU A 105 16.40 -10.25 12.68
CA LEU A 105 16.39 -11.68 12.35
C LEU A 105 16.92 -11.95 10.95
N LEU A 106 16.44 -11.23 9.95
CA LEU A 106 16.87 -11.40 8.57
C LEU A 106 18.35 -10.99 8.37
N ASN A 107 18.81 -9.94 9.05
CA ASN A 107 20.20 -9.53 9.03
C ASN A 107 21.13 -10.58 9.64
N PHE A 108 20.67 -11.32 10.66
CA PHE A 108 21.45 -12.42 11.22
C PHE A 108 21.74 -13.52 10.21
N PHE A 109 20.76 -13.87 9.35
CA PHE A 109 20.93 -14.91 8.32
C PHE A 109 21.51 -14.39 7.01
N CYS A 110 21.28 -13.12 6.66
CA CYS A 110 21.61 -12.54 5.36
C CYS A 110 22.20 -11.13 5.50
N PRO A 111 23.32 -10.96 6.27
CA PRO A 111 23.84 -9.62 6.60
C PRO A 111 24.29 -8.81 5.38
N GLN A 112 24.62 -9.47 4.27
CA GLN A 112 25.08 -8.82 3.03
C GLN A 112 24.04 -7.91 2.38
N TYR A 113 22.75 -8.04 2.74
CA TYR A 113 21.66 -7.21 2.19
C TYR A 113 21.29 -6.03 3.10
N PHE A 114 21.93 -5.88 4.25
CA PHE A 114 21.60 -4.86 5.25
C PHE A 114 22.71 -3.84 5.44
N THR A 115 22.31 -2.56 5.52
CA THR A 115 23.19 -1.48 5.95
C THR A 115 23.05 -1.28 7.45
N GLN A 116 24.17 -1.24 8.17
CA GLN A 116 24.16 -0.97 9.61
C GLN A 116 23.99 0.52 9.86
N THR A 117 23.03 0.86 10.73
CA THR A 117 22.77 2.24 11.15
C THR A 117 22.77 2.34 12.67
N ALA A 118 22.74 3.57 13.22
CA ALA A 118 22.69 3.81 14.66
C ALA A 118 21.45 3.20 15.34
N ILE A 119 20.38 2.97 14.59
CA ILE A 119 19.13 2.39 15.10
C ILE A 119 18.94 0.90 14.75
N GLY A 120 19.97 0.28 14.13
CA GLY A 120 19.98 -1.13 13.76
C GLY A 120 20.11 -1.37 12.24
N PRO A 121 20.01 -2.64 11.81
CA PRO A 121 20.13 -3.01 10.42
C PRO A 121 18.91 -2.54 9.62
N VAL A 122 19.16 -1.89 8.50
CA VAL A 122 18.14 -1.39 7.56
C VAL A 122 18.35 -2.03 6.21
N LEU A 123 17.31 -2.64 5.67
CA LEU A 123 17.24 -3.00 4.26
C LEU A 123 16.61 -1.84 3.49
N GLN A 124 17.32 -1.34 2.50
CA GLN A 124 16.73 -0.45 1.50
C GLN A 124 16.18 -1.32 0.37
N ASN A 125 14.89 -1.58 0.38
CA ASN A 125 14.29 -2.36 -0.69
C ASN A 125 14.22 -1.55 -2.00
N LEU A 126 14.09 -2.25 -3.14
CA LEU A 126 14.16 -1.64 -4.47
C LEU A 126 13.04 -0.64 -4.72
N ASN A 127 11.83 -0.91 -4.20
CA ASN A 127 10.72 0.01 -4.37
C ASN A 127 10.98 1.32 -3.63
N ASP A 128 11.44 1.27 -2.38
CA ASP A 128 11.79 2.46 -1.61
C ASP A 128 12.95 3.22 -2.25
N ALA A 129 13.99 2.50 -2.73
CA ALA A 129 15.12 3.13 -3.44
C ALA A 129 14.66 3.89 -4.69
N ASN A 130 13.75 3.32 -5.47
CA ASN A 130 13.19 3.96 -6.66
C ASN A 130 12.37 5.22 -6.29
N ILE A 131 11.51 5.14 -5.29
CA ILE A 131 10.74 6.30 -4.79
C ILE A 131 11.68 7.40 -4.27
N ILE A 132 12.72 7.04 -3.53
CA ILE A 132 13.73 7.98 -3.02
C ILE A 132 14.46 8.67 -4.19
N GLN A 133 14.85 7.94 -5.22
CA GLN A 133 15.49 8.51 -6.39
C GLN A 133 14.57 9.52 -7.09
N MET A 134 13.32 9.17 -7.35
CA MET A 134 12.34 10.07 -7.95
C MET A 134 12.06 11.30 -7.08
N ALA A 135 12.04 11.13 -5.75
CA ALA A 135 11.85 12.25 -4.82
C ALA A 135 13.02 13.24 -4.82
N ARG A 136 14.23 12.82 -5.14
CA ARG A 136 15.38 13.74 -5.34
C ARG A 136 15.21 14.62 -6.57
N GLU A 137 14.49 14.14 -7.60
CA GLU A 137 14.21 14.90 -8.82
C GLU A 137 12.99 15.81 -8.66
N GLN A 138 11.91 15.29 -8.08
CA GLN A 138 10.59 15.95 -8.02
C GLN A 138 9.96 15.77 -6.63
N TYR A 139 10.63 16.25 -5.58
CA TYR A 139 10.27 16.00 -4.18
C TYR A 139 8.79 16.22 -3.87
N LEU A 140 8.25 17.41 -4.19
CA LEU A 140 6.88 17.76 -3.81
C LEU A 140 5.84 16.88 -4.51
N LEU A 141 6.03 16.61 -5.80
CA LEU A 141 5.10 15.81 -6.59
C LEU A 141 5.11 14.35 -6.16
N ILE A 142 6.30 13.79 -5.93
CA ILE A 142 6.43 12.41 -5.42
C ILE A 142 5.89 12.29 -4.00
N ALA A 143 6.14 13.28 -3.13
CA ALA A 143 5.57 13.29 -1.78
C ALA A 143 4.03 13.33 -1.80
N ILE A 144 3.42 14.16 -2.64
CA ILE A 144 1.96 14.19 -2.81
C ILE A 144 1.47 12.84 -3.35
N GLY A 145 2.11 12.31 -4.40
CA GLY A 145 1.74 11.02 -4.99
C GLY A 145 1.78 9.88 -3.98
N THR A 146 2.94 9.65 -3.36
CA THR A 146 3.17 8.51 -2.47
C THR A 146 2.46 8.63 -1.12
N VAL A 147 2.29 9.84 -0.58
CA VAL A 147 1.67 10.04 0.74
C VAL A 147 0.15 10.21 0.64
N LEU A 148 -0.35 10.92 -0.38
CA LEU A 148 -1.77 11.26 -0.45
C LEU A 148 -2.57 10.45 -1.48
N LEU A 149 -1.99 10.08 -2.62
CA LEU A 149 -2.73 9.41 -3.70
C LEU A 149 -2.62 7.88 -3.61
N VAL A 150 -1.43 7.35 -3.37
CA VAL A 150 -1.18 5.89 -3.35
C VAL A 150 -1.91 5.18 -2.20
N PRO A 151 -1.80 5.61 -0.91
CA PRO A 151 -2.41 4.87 0.20
C PRO A 151 -3.93 4.68 0.08
N PRO A 152 -4.74 5.70 -0.30
CA PRO A 152 -6.17 5.49 -0.52
C PRO A 152 -6.48 4.42 -1.57
N VAL A 153 -5.73 4.40 -2.67
CA VAL A 153 -5.90 3.42 -3.76
C VAL A 153 -5.59 2.02 -3.25
N GLU A 154 -4.41 1.84 -2.68
CA GLU A 154 -3.95 0.54 -2.23
C GLU A 154 -4.82 -0.02 -1.09
N GLU A 155 -5.22 0.81 -0.12
CA GLU A 155 -6.06 0.33 0.97
C GLU A 155 -7.48 -0.03 0.50
N ILE A 156 -8.07 0.71 -0.43
CA ILE A 156 -9.36 0.33 -1.01
C ILE A 156 -9.27 -0.99 -1.75
N LEU A 157 -8.25 -1.19 -2.59
CA LEU A 157 -8.09 -2.40 -3.36
C LEU A 157 -7.73 -3.61 -2.48
N HIS A 158 -6.76 -3.47 -1.57
CA HIS A 158 -6.31 -4.60 -0.76
C HIS A 158 -7.18 -4.86 0.47
N ARG A 159 -7.66 -3.84 1.19
CA ARG A 159 -8.47 -4.02 2.41
C ARG A 159 -9.97 -3.96 2.11
N GLY A 160 -10.39 -3.05 1.27
CA GLY A 160 -11.77 -2.95 0.86
C GLY A 160 -12.21 -4.12 -0.01
N VAL A 161 -11.51 -4.36 -1.14
CA VAL A 161 -11.90 -5.38 -2.13
C VAL A 161 -11.38 -6.75 -1.74
N VAL A 162 -10.06 -6.97 -1.72
CA VAL A 162 -9.47 -8.32 -1.50
C VAL A 162 -9.85 -8.84 -0.12
N PHE A 163 -9.44 -8.15 0.92
CA PHE A 163 -9.68 -8.57 2.30
C PHE A 163 -11.18 -8.64 2.61
N GLY A 164 -11.93 -7.58 2.29
CA GLY A 164 -13.37 -7.49 2.59
C GLY A 164 -14.21 -8.57 1.91
N SER A 165 -13.85 -9.01 0.69
CA SER A 165 -14.58 -10.06 -0.02
C SER A 165 -14.37 -11.47 0.56
N ILE A 166 -13.29 -11.69 1.28
CA ILE A 166 -12.91 -13.00 1.85
C ILE A 166 -13.24 -13.08 3.34
N TYR A 167 -13.14 -11.96 4.05
CA TYR A 167 -13.16 -11.92 5.52
C TYR A 167 -14.40 -12.56 6.14
N SER A 168 -15.59 -12.35 5.59
CA SER A 168 -16.84 -12.92 6.10
C SER A 168 -16.89 -14.46 6.04
N LYS A 169 -16.13 -15.07 5.10
CA LYS A 169 -16.08 -16.52 4.91
C LYS A 169 -14.93 -17.15 5.70
N SER A 170 -13.76 -16.52 5.70
CA SER A 170 -12.55 -17.00 6.37
C SER A 170 -11.64 -15.84 6.74
N PRO A 171 -11.67 -15.38 8.00
CA PRO A 171 -10.80 -14.31 8.46
C PRO A 171 -9.31 -14.62 8.24
N LEU A 172 -8.86 -15.83 8.59
CA LEU A 172 -7.47 -16.23 8.41
C LEU A 172 -7.03 -16.14 6.94
N LEU A 173 -7.86 -16.66 6.03
CA LEU A 173 -7.56 -16.60 4.60
C LEU A 173 -7.53 -15.16 4.10
N ALA A 174 -8.42 -14.29 4.59
CA ALA A 174 -8.41 -12.87 4.24
C ALA A 174 -7.10 -12.19 4.64
N PHE A 175 -6.59 -12.43 5.85
CA PHE A 175 -5.30 -11.90 6.30
C PHE A 175 -4.15 -12.40 5.41
N LEU A 176 -4.10 -13.70 5.14
CA LEU A 176 -3.03 -14.31 4.33
C LEU A 176 -3.07 -13.79 2.89
N VAL A 177 -4.22 -13.85 2.23
CA VAL A 177 -4.34 -13.43 0.83
C VAL A 177 -4.05 -11.95 0.65
N SER A 178 -4.62 -11.09 1.52
CA SER A 178 -4.36 -9.64 1.44
C SER A 178 -2.90 -9.30 1.69
N ALA A 179 -2.23 -9.95 2.65
CA ALA A 179 -0.83 -9.70 2.96
C ALA A 179 0.10 -10.19 1.85
N ILE A 180 -0.14 -11.40 1.33
CA ILE A 180 0.65 -11.98 0.24
C ILE A 180 0.51 -11.15 -1.04
N LEU A 181 -0.72 -10.79 -1.44
CA LEU A 181 -0.94 -9.96 -2.63
C LEU A 181 -0.27 -8.59 -2.47
N PHE A 182 -0.46 -7.93 -1.33
CA PHE A 182 0.17 -6.64 -1.05
C PHE A 182 1.70 -6.71 -1.14
N ALA A 183 2.32 -7.69 -0.52
CA ALA A 183 3.76 -7.88 -0.59
C ALA A 183 4.25 -8.23 -2.01
N SER A 184 3.46 -9.03 -2.75
CA SER A 184 3.81 -9.46 -4.10
C SER A 184 3.86 -8.31 -5.10
N ILE A 185 2.92 -7.38 -5.07
CA ILE A 185 2.90 -6.24 -6.02
C ILE A 185 4.14 -5.34 -5.86
N HIS A 186 4.68 -5.23 -4.65
CA HIS A 186 5.85 -4.40 -4.38
C HIS A 186 7.18 -5.00 -4.89
N ILE A 187 7.20 -6.31 -5.19
CA ILE A 187 8.39 -6.98 -5.73
C ILE A 187 8.21 -7.42 -7.19
N LEU A 188 6.99 -7.37 -7.72
CA LEU A 188 6.65 -7.94 -9.03
C LEU A 188 7.50 -7.37 -10.16
N SER A 189 7.70 -6.05 -10.18
CA SER A 189 8.49 -5.36 -11.22
C SER A 189 9.98 -5.72 -11.21
N TYR A 190 10.45 -6.37 -10.16
CA TYR A 190 11.87 -6.74 -9.99
C TYR A 190 12.13 -8.23 -10.21
N LEU A 191 11.09 -9.01 -10.50
CA LEU A 191 11.22 -10.43 -10.84
C LEU A 191 12.04 -10.59 -12.12
N GLY A 192 13.05 -11.45 -12.07
CA GLY A 192 13.94 -11.72 -13.20
C GLY A 192 15.11 -10.75 -13.37
N ILE A 193 15.14 -9.62 -12.67
CA ILE A 193 16.23 -8.63 -12.73
C ILE A 193 17.02 -8.51 -11.43
N SER A 194 16.49 -9.01 -10.32
CA SER A 194 17.13 -8.94 -9.00
C SER A 194 17.39 -10.32 -8.41
N ASP A 195 18.32 -10.39 -7.46
CA ASP A 195 18.62 -11.62 -6.73
C ASP A 195 17.39 -12.16 -6.00
N LYS A 196 17.15 -13.48 -6.12
CA LYS A 196 15.93 -14.12 -5.60
C LYS A 196 15.85 -14.09 -4.07
N VAL A 197 16.99 -14.22 -3.37
CA VAL A 197 17.04 -14.18 -1.90
C VAL A 197 16.73 -12.77 -1.43
N TYR A 198 17.32 -11.77 -2.10
CA TYR A 198 17.02 -10.37 -1.83
C TYR A 198 15.54 -10.04 -2.04
N LEU A 199 14.92 -10.51 -3.13
CA LEU A 199 13.48 -10.33 -3.38
C LEU A 199 12.62 -11.00 -2.31
N LEU A 200 13.00 -12.20 -1.86
CA LEU A 200 12.31 -12.87 -0.75
C LEU A 200 12.41 -12.05 0.55
N ILE A 201 13.56 -11.47 0.84
CA ILE A 201 13.74 -10.59 2.01
C ILE A 201 12.87 -9.34 1.88
N CYS A 202 12.84 -8.69 0.70
CA CYS A 202 11.96 -7.57 0.42
C CYS A 202 10.48 -7.96 0.61
N PHE A 203 10.06 -9.10 0.06
CA PHE A 203 8.70 -9.62 0.24
C PHE A 203 8.34 -9.78 1.72
N LEU A 204 9.22 -10.41 2.51
CA LEU A 204 9.01 -10.63 3.94
C LEU A 204 8.90 -9.32 4.73
N GLN A 205 9.56 -8.25 4.30
CA GLN A 205 9.44 -6.93 4.93
C GLN A 205 8.05 -6.29 4.73
N TYR A 206 7.34 -6.58 3.63
CA TYR A 206 5.99 -6.08 3.40
C TYR A 206 4.90 -6.84 4.17
N ILE A 207 5.19 -8.04 4.70
CA ILE A 207 4.20 -8.85 5.44
C ILE A 207 3.76 -8.18 6.76
N PRO A 208 4.66 -7.72 7.66
CA PRO A 208 4.24 -7.08 8.91
C PRO A 208 3.34 -5.85 8.71
N PRO A 209 3.70 -4.86 7.86
CA PRO A 209 2.81 -3.73 7.61
C PRO A 209 1.48 -4.15 6.96
N ALA A 210 1.48 -5.11 6.04
CA ALA A 210 0.26 -5.60 5.42
C ALA A 210 -0.70 -6.22 6.45
N LEU A 211 -0.19 -7.03 7.37
CA LEU A 211 -0.98 -7.64 8.46
C LEU A 211 -1.47 -6.58 9.46
N ALA A 212 -0.63 -5.60 9.80
CA ALA A 212 -1.01 -4.50 10.70
C ALA A 212 -2.15 -3.65 10.11
N LEU A 213 -2.13 -3.37 8.80
CA LEU A 213 -3.19 -2.65 8.10
C LEU A 213 -4.51 -3.45 8.08
N CYS A 214 -4.45 -4.77 7.85
CA CYS A 214 -5.63 -5.64 7.95
C CYS A 214 -6.19 -5.67 9.38
N TRP A 215 -5.31 -5.80 10.38
CA TRP A 215 -5.70 -5.78 11.79
C TRP A 215 -6.35 -4.46 12.20
N LEU A 216 -5.77 -3.35 11.75
CA LEU A 216 -6.30 -2.01 12.02
C LEU A 216 -7.66 -1.80 11.35
N TYR A 217 -7.84 -2.30 10.12
CA TYR A 217 -9.13 -2.27 9.42
C TYR A 217 -10.20 -3.06 10.17
N THR A 218 -9.88 -4.28 10.62
CA THR A 218 -10.82 -5.10 11.42
C THR A 218 -11.13 -4.46 12.76
N GLY A 219 -10.12 -3.96 13.48
CA GLY A 219 -10.29 -3.38 14.81
C GLY A 219 -11.05 -2.05 14.85
N THR A 220 -11.13 -1.34 13.71
CA THR A 220 -11.82 -0.05 13.61
C THR A 220 -13.10 -0.10 12.79
N GLY A 221 -13.23 -1.07 11.90
CA GLY A 221 -14.31 -1.18 10.92
C GLY A 221 -14.29 -0.05 9.87
N SER A 222 -13.21 0.75 9.78
CA SER A 222 -13.12 1.92 8.92
C SER A 222 -11.89 1.87 8.03
N ILE A 223 -12.08 2.09 6.72
CA ILE A 223 -10.99 2.13 5.74
C ILE A 223 -10.01 3.29 5.99
N PHE A 224 -10.44 4.36 6.65
CA PHE A 224 -9.57 5.50 6.94
C PHE A 224 -8.48 5.19 7.96
N ALA A 225 -8.66 4.20 8.82
CA ALA A 225 -7.62 3.85 9.77
C ALA A 225 -6.37 3.26 9.08
N PRO A 226 -6.47 2.21 8.24
CA PRO A 226 -5.31 1.75 7.49
C PRO A 226 -4.78 2.81 6.51
N ILE A 227 -5.64 3.64 5.88
CA ILE A 227 -5.18 4.76 5.04
C ILE A 227 -4.29 5.71 5.85
N PHE A 228 -4.70 6.15 7.03
CA PHE A 228 -3.89 7.04 7.87
C PHE A 228 -2.56 6.41 8.29
N MET A 229 -2.57 5.14 8.71
CA MET A 229 -1.33 4.43 9.04
C MET A 229 -0.39 4.35 7.84
N HIS A 230 -0.92 4.02 6.66
CA HIS A 230 -0.13 3.91 5.42
C HIS A 230 0.42 5.27 4.98
N MET A 231 -0.39 6.33 5.02
CA MET A 231 0.07 7.71 4.76
C MET A 231 1.22 8.12 5.69
N MET A 232 1.11 7.83 7.00
CA MET A 232 2.17 8.12 7.97
C MET A 232 3.42 7.28 7.69
N PHE A 233 3.27 6.01 7.29
CA PHE A 233 4.38 5.12 6.94
C PHE A 233 5.17 5.69 5.75
N ASN A 234 4.48 6.09 4.68
CA ASN A 234 5.08 6.68 3.48
C ASN A 234 5.67 8.07 3.76
N ALA A 235 5.00 8.89 4.59
CA ALA A 235 5.52 10.20 4.98
C ALA A 235 6.87 10.10 5.70
N ILE A 236 7.03 9.13 6.61
CA ILE A 236 8.32 8.89 7.29
C ILE A 236 9.40 8.53 6.25
N GLY A 237 9.09 7.67 5.27
CA GLY A 237 10.02 7.30 4.20
C GLY A 237 10.44 8.51 3.36
N ILE A 238 9.49 9.34 2.93
CA ILE A 238 9.78 10.52 2.10
C ILE A 238 10.53 11.62 2.88
N LEU A 239 10.20 11.83 4.15
CA LEU A 239 10.91 12.81 4.99
C LEU A 239 12.39 12.45 5.20
N SER A 240 12.77 11.18 5.11
CA SER A 240 14.16 10.74 5.23
C SER A 240 15.02 11.09 3.99
N VAL A 241 14.41 11.58 2.90
CA VAL A 241 15.10 11.98 1.65
C VAL A 241 15.68 13.40 1.74
N ARG A 242 15.21 14.20 2.68
CA ARG A 242 15.71 15.55 2.95
C ARG A 242 16.95 15.49 3.85
#